data_b0dbbb5e4cf2e9c5193ab3fe3fdb46e7
#
_entry.id   b0dbbb5e4cf2e9c5193ab3fe3fdb46e7
#
_cell.length_a   1.000
_cell.length_b   1.000
_cell.length_c   1.000
_cell.angle_alpha   90.00
_cell.angle_beta   90.00
_cell.angle_gamma   90.00
#
_symmetry.space_group_name_H-M   'P 1'
#
loop_
_entity.id
_entity.type
_entity.pdbx_description
1 polymer ?
#
loop_
_entity_poly.entity_id
_entity_poly.type
_entity_poly.pdbx_seq_one_letter_code
_entity_poly.pdbx_strand_id
1 'polypeptide(L)'
;QMEKRLFTSESVTEGHPDKMCDAISDAILDALMEKDPMSRVACETASCTGFVLVTGEITTNAYVDIPKIVRETVKEIGYDKSEYGFDGNTCAVMVSIDEQSSDIAMGVDKALEAKENQMSEEELEAIGAGDQGMMFGYATNETEEYMPYPISLAHKLAQQLTKVRKDGTLTYLRPDGKSQVSVEYDENDKPVRLEAVVLSTQHDPDVTQEQIHEDIKKYVFDPILPAELIDENTKFFINPTGRFVIGGPHGDAGLTGRKIIVDTYGGYARHGGGAFSGKDCTKVDRSAAYAARYVAKNIVAAGLADKCEIQLSYAIGVAQPTSIMADTFGTGKVSDEKLVEIIRENFDLRPAGIIKMLNLRRPIYKQTAAYGHFGRNDLDLPWEKLDKAEDLKKYL
;
A
#
# COMPACT_ATOMS: atom_id res chain seq x y z
N GLN A 1 24.06 -30.15 6.52
CA GLN A 1 24.06 -28.79 5.97
C GLN A 1 22.82 -28.07 6.49
N MET A 2 23.00 -26.90 7.16
CA MET A 2 21.87 -26.13 7.66
C MET A 2 21.09 -25.51 6.50
N GLU A 3 19.77 -25.51 6.60
CA GLU A 3 18.90 -24.83 5.66
C GLU A 3 19.19 -23.31 5.68
N LYS A 4 19.11 -22.68 4.50
CA LYS A 4 19.24 -21.25 4.38
C LYS A 4 18.00 -20.56 4.94
N ARG A 5 18.17 -19.42 5.60
CA ARG A 5 17.04 -18.60 6.02
C ARG A 5 16.67 -17.66 4.88
N LEU A 6 15.58 -17.98 4.22
CA LEU A 6 15.08 -17.24 3.07
C LEU A 6 13.75 -16.57 3.40
N PHE A 7 13.55 -15.35 2.91
CA PHE A 7 12.26 -14.69 2.96
C PHE A 7 11.90 -14.17 1.57
N THR A 8 10.67 -14.41 1.16
CA THR A 8 10.17 -14.09 -0.18
C THR A 8 8.99 -13.13 -0.09
N SER A 9 9.04 -12.08 -0.91
CA SER A 9 7.92 -11.16 -1.10
C SER A 9 7.65 -10.97 -2.58
N GLU A 10 6.39 -10.66 -2.89
CA GLU A 10 5.96 -10.37 -4.26
C GLU A 10 5.34 -9.00 -4.38
N SER A 11 5.37 -8.44 -5.58
CA SER A 11 4.65 -7.24 -5.95
C SER A 11 4.05 -7.38 -7.34
N VAL A 12 3.18 -6.47 -7.69
CA VAL A 12 2.51 -6.43 -8.98
C VAL A 12 2.55 -5.01 -9.53
N THR A 13 2.46 -4.89 -10.86
CA THR A 13 2.34 -3.58 -11.51
C THR A 13 0.93 -3.02 -11.35
N GLU A 14 0.79 -1.73 -11.67
CA GLU A 14 -0.52 -1.05 -11.65
C GLU A 14 -1.53 -1.67 -12.62
N GLY A 15 -1.08 -2.41 -13.63
CA GLY A 15 -1.93 -3.11 -14.62
C GLY A 15 -2.44 -4.47 -14.15
N HIS A 16 -2.01 -4.97 -13.01
CA HIS A 16 -2.62 -6.16 -12.41
C HIS A 16 -4.08 -5.86 -12.09
N PRO A 17 -5.03 -6.79 -12.38
CA PRO A 17 -6.46 -6.51 -12.20
C PRO A 17 -6.85 -6.00 -10.83
N ASP A 18 -6.33 -6.61 -9.76
CA ASP A 18 -6.61 -6.17 -8.39
C ASP A 18 -6.07 -4.75 -8.14
N LYS A 19 -4.87 -4.44 -8.64
CA LYS A 19 -4.27 -3.12 -8.48
C LYS A 19 -4.97 -2.05 -9.32
N MET A 20 -5.44 -2.40 -10.48
CA MET A 20 -6.31 -1.51 -11.26
C MET A 20 -7.56 -1.15 -10.46
N CYS A 21 -8.19 -2.12 -9.81
CA CYS A 21 -9.37 -1.88 -8.97
C CYS A 21 -9.03 -0.99 -7.77
N ASP A 22 -7.89 -1.20 -7.12
CA ASP A 22 -7.41 -0.33 -6.04
C ASP A 22 -7.22 1.11 -6.54
N ALA A 23 -6.60 1.30 -7.69
CA ALA A 23 -6.38 2.61 -8.29
C ALA A 23 -7.70 3.31 -8.63
N ILE A 24 -8.67 2.60 -9.17
CA ILE A 24 -9.99 3.15 -9.48
C ILE A 24 -10.69 3.62 -8.20
N SER A 25 -10.72 2.78 -7.17
CA SER A 25 -11.35 3.12 -5.89
C SER A 25 -10.69 4.35 -5.25
N ASP A 26 -9.37 4.43 -5.26
CA ASP A 26 -8.66 5.59 -4.71
C ASP A 26 -8.75 6.83 -5.59
N ALA A 27 -8.87 6.69 -6.92
CA ALA A 27 -9.11 7.81 -7.82
C ALA A 27 -10.48 8.47 -7.53
N ILE A 28 -11.49 7.66 -7.26
CA ILE A 28 -12.82 8.16 -6.88
C ILE A 28 -12.74 8.86 -5.51
N LEU A 29 -12.07 8.26 -4.55
CA LEU A 29 -11.84 8.86 -3.24
C LEU A 29 -11.17 10.24 -3.37
N ASP A 30 -10.07 10.34 -4.10
CA ASP A 30 -9.34 11.60 -4.26
C ASP A 30 -10.18 12.67 -4.95
N ALA A 31 -10.96 12.30 -5.97
CA ALA A 31 -11.85 13.24 -6.66
C ALA A 31 -12.92 13.82 -5.73
N LEU A 32 -13.46 12.99 -4.83
CA LEU A 32 -14.41 13.43 -3.81
C LEU A 32 -13.74 14.31 -2.75
N MET A 33 -12.59 13.89 -2.24
CA MET A 33 -11.85 14.63 -1.21
C MET A 33 -11.41 16.01 -1.69
N GLU A 34 -11.09 16.16 -2.95
CA GLU A 34 -10.70 17.45 -3.54
C GLU A 34 -11.82 18.47 -3.43
N LYS A 35 -13.07 18.04 -3.64
CA LYS A 35 -14.25 18.92 -3.59
C LYS A 35 -14.89 18.99 -2.21
N ASP A 36 -14.85 17.91 -1.45
CA ASP A 36 -15.41 17.82 -0.09
C ASP A 36 -14.49 16.98 0.79
N PRO A 37 -13.56 17.64 1.52
CA PRO A 37 -12.62 16.94 2.40
C PRO A 37 -13.29 16.11 3.50
N MET A 38 -14.57 16.37 3.78
CA MET A 38 -15.35 15.66 4.80
C MET A 38 -16.11 14.46 4.21
N SER A 39 -15.91 14.12 2.97
CA SER A 39 -16.55 12.96 2.33
C SER A 39 -16.24 11.67 3.10
N ARG A 40 -17.28 10.85 3.23
CA ARG A 40 -17.17 9.51 3.79
C ARG A 40 -17.32 8.52 2.66
N VAL A 41 -16.29 7.71 2.47
CA VAL A 41 -16.17 6.86 1.30
C VAL A 41 -15.75 5.45 1.71
N ALA A 42 -16.52 4.48 1.28
CA ALA A 42 -16.17 3.07 1.27
C ALA A 42 -16.49 2.56 -0.13
N CYS A 43 -15.52 2.65 -1.03
CA CYS A 43 -15.68 2.39 -2.46
C CYS A 43 -14.92 1.13 -2.86
N GLU A 44 -15.62 0.17 -3.42
CA GLU A 44 -15.06 -1.08 -3.91
C GLU A 44 -15.27 -1.18 -5.42
N THR A 45 -14.26 -1.73 -6.10
CA THR A 45 -14.27 -1.91 -7.56
C THR A 45 -14.02 -3.37 -7.89
N ALA A 46 -14.81 -3.89 -8.82
CA ALA A 46 -14.58 -5.21 -9.41
C ALA A 46 -14.37 -5.04 -10.91
N SER A 47 -13.51 -5.87 -11.49
CA SER A 47 -13.26 -5.88 -12.94
C SER A 47 -13.23 -7.30 -13.46
N CYS A 48 -13.65 -7.46 -14.71
CA CYS A 48 -13.51 -8.70 -15.47
C CYS A 48 -13.47 -8.33 -16.95
N THR A 49 -13.54 -9.31 -17.84
CA THR A 49 -13.48 -9.08 -19.28
C THR A 49 -14.48 -8.01 -19.71
N GLY A 50 -13.97 -6.87 -20.17
CA GLY A 50 -14.77 -5.78 -20.73
C GLY A 50 -15.68 -5.02 -19.77
N PHE A 51 -15.51 -5.19 -18.45
CA PHE A 51 -16.47 -4.67 -17.47
C PHE A 51 -15.81 -4.19 -16.19
N VAL A 52 -16.27 -3.05 -15.69
CA VAL A 52 -15.92 -2.50 -14.37
C VAL A 52 -17.19 -2.21 -13.58
N LEU A 53 -17.28 -2.73 -12.37
CA LEU A 53 -18.36 -2.47 -11.43
C LEU A 53 -17.79 -1.69 -10.24
N VAL A 54 -18.41 -0.54 -9.92
CA VAL A 54 -18.10 0.25 -8.74
C VAL A 54 -19.29 0.17 -7.78
N THR A 55 -19.01 -0.28 -6.56
CA THR A 55 -20.03 -0.41 -5.50
C THR A 55 -19.54 0.24 -4.22
N GLY A 56 -20.40 0.33 -3.25
CA GLY A 56 -20.06 0.79 -1.91
C GLY A 56 -21.00 1.84 -1.37
N GLU A 57 -20.54 2.53 -0.33
CA GLU A 57 -21.31 3.56 0.36
C GLU A 57 -20.50 4.87 0.33
N ILE A 58 -21.15 5.93 -0.14
CA ILE A 58 -20.56 7.28 -0.22
C ILE A 58 -21.55 8.30 0.34
N THR A 59 -21.08 9.09 1.30
CA THR A 59 -21.83 10.26 1.81
C THR A 59 -20.97 11.49 1.59
N THR A 60 -21.44 12.41 0.75
CA THR A 60 -20.66 13.56 0.31
C THR A 60 -21.58 14.70 -0.12
N ASN A 61 -21.07 15.93 -0.07
CA ASN A 61 -21.70 17.11 -0.67
C ASN A 61 -21.16 17.38 -2.09
N ALA A 62 -20.20 16.58 -2.57
CA ALA A 62 -19.61 16.74 -3.87
C ALA A 62 -20.30 15.87 -4.92
N TYR A 63 -20.23 16.29 -6.18
CA TYR A 63 -20.55 15.48 -7.33
C TYR A 63 -19.29 15.19 -8.13
N VAL A 64 -19.10 13.94 -8.53
CA VAL A 64 -18.06 13.53 -9.44
C VAL A 64 -18.62 12.56 -10.48
N ASP A 65 -18.06 12.59 -11.67
CA ASP A 65 -18.43 11.68 -12.76
C ASP A 65 -17.64 10.37 -12.60
N ILE A 66 -18.23 9.41 -11.90
CA ILE A 66 -17.55 8.14 -11.60
C ILE A 66 -17.18 7.37 -12.87
N PRO A 67 -18.06 7.18 -13.86
CA PRO A 67 -17.65 6.49 -15.09
C PRO A 67 -16.47 7.15 -15.80
N LYS A 68 -16.41 8.47 -15.82
CA LYS A 68 -15.27 9.20 -16.41
C LYS A 68 -13.99 8.93 -15.65
N ILE A 69 -14.02 8.95 -14.31
CA ILE A 69 -12.86 8.65 -13.46
C ILE A 69 -12.38 7.23 -13.71
N VAL A 70 -13.29 6.26 -13.80
CA VAL A 70 -12.96 4.87 -14.13
C VAL A 70 -12.21 4.79 -15.45
N ARG A 71 -12.76 5.39 -16.51
CA ARG A 71 -12.18 5.34 -17.85
C ARG A 71 -10.81 6.00 -17.91
N GLU A 72 -10.67 7.16 -17.29
CA GLU A 72 -9.38 7.87 -17.23
C GLU A 72 -8.33 7.06 -16.49
N THR A 73 -8.67 6.44 -15.35
CA THR A 73 -7.74 5.63 -14.57
C THR A 73 -7.29 4.39 -15.36
N VAL A 74 -8.21 3.69 -16.00
CA VAL A 74 -7.91 2.52 -16.83
C VAL A 74 -6.97 2.89 -17.97
N LYS A 75 -7.22 4.02 -18.64
CA LYS A 75 -6.37 4.50 -19.75
C LYS A 75 -4.99 4.95 -19.27
N GLU A 76 -4.88 5.62 -18.13
CA GLU A 76 -3.59 6.02 -17.54
C GLU A 76 -2.71 4.82 -17.23
N ILE A 77 -3.32 3.72 -16.77
CA ILE A 77 -2.62 2.46 -16.51
C ILE A 77 -2.04 1.89 -17.81
N GLY A 78 -2.74 2.11 -18.94
CA GLY A 78 -2.28 1.69 -20.26
C GLY A 78 -3.24 0.77 -21.00
N TYR A 79 -4.43 0.49 -20.46
CA TYR A 79 -5.47 -0.26 -21.15
C TYR A 79 -6.32 0.69 -21.99
N ASP A 80 -5.79 1.07 -23.14
CA ASP A 80 -6.38 2.06 -24.05
C ASP A 80 -6.62 1.53 -25.47
N LYS A 81 -6.49 0.22 -25.68
CA LYS A 81 -6.64 -0.44 -26.97
C LYS A 81 -7.34 -1.78 -26.83
N SER A 82 -8.20 -2.10 -27.80
CA SER A 82 -8.92 -3.38 -27.82
C SER A 82 -7.98 -4.60 -27.92
N GLU A 83 -6.82 -4.45 -28.56
CA GLU A 83 -5.83 -5.53 -28.71
C GLU A 83 -5.23 -5.97 -27.36
N TYR A 84 -5.29 -5.12 -26.34
CA TYR A 84 -4.86 -5.48 -24.98
C TYR A 84 -5.91 -6.32 -24.23
N GLY A 85 -7.07 -6.55 -24.84
CA GLY A 85 -8.18 -7.30 -24.25
C GLY A 85 -9.03 -6.51 -23.28
N PHE A 86 -8.63 -5.27 -22.97
CA PHE A 86 -9.36 -4.35 -22.11
C PHE A 86 -9.07 -2.92 -22.55
N ASP A 87 -10.12 -2.12 -22.70
CA ASP A 87 -10.01 -0.76 -23.23
C ASP A 87 -10.89 0.20 -22.42
N GLY A 88 -10.27 1.17 -21.75
CA GLY A 88 -10.95 2.18 -20.95
C GLY A 88 -11.93 3.04 -21.75
N ASN A 89 -11.78 3.10 -23.08
CA ASN A 89 -12.70 3.84 -23.96
C ASN A 89 -14.02 3.10 -24.20
N THR A 90 -14.00 1.77 -24.17
CA THR A 90 -15.13 0.93 -24.63
C THR A 90 -15.66 -0.05 -23.61
N CYS A 91 -14.94 -0.27 -22.48
CA CYS A 91 -15.41 -1.18 -21.44
C CYS A 91 -16.75 -0.69 -20.85
N ALA A 92 -17.56 -1.64 -20.39
CA ALA A 92 -18.78 -1.31 -19.67
C ALA A 92 -18.40 -0.82 -18.26
N VAL A 93 -19.11 0.20 -17.80
CA VAL A 93 -18.94 0.73 -16.43
C VAL A 93 -20.31 0.76 -15.77
N MET A 94 -20.44 0.05 -14.68
CA MET A 94 -21.62 0.05 -13.84
C MET A 94 -21.31 0.65 -12.47
N VAL A 95 -22.22 1.45 -11.95
CA VAL A 95 -22.09 2.11 -10.66
C VAL A 95 -23.32 1.82 -9.82
N SER A 96 -23.12 1.28 -8.63
CA SER A 96 -24.17 1.02 -7.64
C SER A 96 -23.66 1.50 -6.28
N ILE A 97 -23.96 2.76 -5.95
CA ILE A 97 -23.49 3.43 -4.75
C ILE A 97 -24.69 3.80 -3.88
N ASP A 98 -24.63 3.43 -2.61
CA ASP A 98 -25.62 3.78 -1.60
C ASP A 98 -25.06 4.80 -0.61
N GLU A 99 -25.93 5.41 0.18
CA GLU A 99 -25.50 6.19 1.35
C GLU A 99 -25.11 5.25 2.49
N GLN A 100 -24.25 5.72 3.38
CA GLN A 100 -23.85 4.96 4.53
C GLN A 100 -25.03 4.67 5.46
N SER A 101 -25.07 3.46 6.07
CA SER A 101 -26.06 3.07 7.05
C SER A 101 -26.15 4.12 8.18
N SER A 102 -27.38 4.47 8.61
CA SER A 102 -27.61 5.41 9.71
C SER A 102 -26.99 4.93 11.03
N ASP A 103 -26.94 3.64 11.28
CA ASP A 103 -26.32 3.07 12.49
C ASP A 103 -24.81 3.27 12.50
N ILE A 104 -24.15 3.12 11.35
CA ILE A 104 -22.71 3.38 11.21
C ILE A 104 -22.44 4.89 11.23
N ALA A 105 -23.30 5.69 10.63
CA ALA A 105 -23.16 7.15 10.53
C ALA A 105 -23.09 7.83 11.89
N MET A 106 -23.75 7.30 12.92
CA MET A 106 -23.74 7.90 14.27
C MET A 106 -22.34 8.07 14.86
N GLY A 107 -21.45 7.09 14.63
CA GLY A 107 -20.06 7.18 15.09
C GLY A 107 -19.21 8.12 14.23
N VAL A 108 -19.55 8.26 12.96
CA VAL A 108 -18.78 9.05 11.99
C VAL A 108 -19.19 10.52 11.99
N ASP A 109 -20.48 10.84 12.23
CA ASP A 109 -20.98 12.21 12.26
C ASP A 109 -20.30 13.04 13.36
N LYS A 110 -19.96 12.43 14.49
CA LYS A 110 -19.15 13.08 15.52
C LYS A 110 -17.76 13.46 15.00
N ALA A 111 -17.16 12.64 14.14
CA ALA A 111 -15.87 12.96 13.51
C ALA A 111 -16.00 14.17 12.56
N LEU A 112 -17.15 14.38 11.94
CA LEU A 112 -17.42 15.55 11.12
C LEU A 112 -17.50 16.83 11.93
N GLU A 113 -17.94 16.75 13.18
CA GLU A 113 -17.97 17.88 14.11
C GLU A 113 -16.58 18.27 14.60
N ALA A 114 -15.58 17.40 14.49
CA ALA A 114 -14.17 17.72 14.70
C ALA A 114 -13.60 18.69 13.67
N LYS A 115 -14.44 19.12 12.80
CA LYS A 115 -14.22 20.06 11.72
C LYS A 115 -13.50 21.32 12.22
N GLU A 116 -12.39 21.64 11.53
CA GLU A 116 -11.74 22.94 11.70
C GLU A 116 -10.95 23.17 12.98
N ASN A 117 -10.47 22.12 13.64
CA ASN A 117 -9.66 22.25 14.87
C ASN A 117 -10.35 22.99 16.02
N GLN A 118 -11.67 23.01 16.04
CA GLN A 118 -12.47 23.71 17.08
C GLN A 118 -12.91 22.80 18.21
N MET A 119 -12.58 21.50 18.15
CA MET A 119 -12.97 20.56 19.19
C MET A 119 -12.04 20.64 20.39
N SER A 120 -12.64 20.63 21.60
CA SER A 120 -11.91 20.44 22.84
C SER A 120 -11.35 19.01 22.92
N GLU A 121 -10.40 18.79 23.86
CA GLU A 121 -9.89 17.45 24.15
C GLU A 121 -11.01 16.48 24.56
N GLU A 122 -12.01 16.96 25.30
CA GLU A 122 -13.16 16.15 25.70
C GLU A 122 -14.00 15.72 24.50
N GLU A 123 -14.20 16.62 23.55
CA GLU A 123 -14.93 16.34 22.32
C GLU A 123 -14.17 15.34 21.44
N LEU A 124 -12.83 15.49 21.33
CA LEU A 124 -11.97 14.55 20.60
C LEU A 124 -12.03 13.14 21.22
N GLU A 125 -12.05 13.06 22.55
CA GLU A 125 -12.19 11.79 23.26
C GLU A 125 -13.55 11.13 23.02
N ALA A 126 -14.58 11.91 22.72
CA ALA A 126 -15.92 11.41 22.44
C ALA A 126 -16.05 10.80 21.04
N ILE A 127 -15.13 11.10 20.10
CA ILE A 127 -15.15 10.53 18.75
C ILE A 127 -14.61 9.12 18.81
N GLY A 128 -15.50 8.15 18.60
CA GLY A 128 -15.14 6.74 18.56
C GLY A 128 -14.71 6.28 17.18
N ALA A 129 -14.04 5.12 17.15
CA ALA A 129 -13.75 4.42 15.92
C ALA A 129 -15.06 4.02 15.21
N GLY A 130 -15.08 4.12 13.88
CA GLY A 130 -16.25 3.74 13.08
C GLY A 130 -16.44 2.23 12.94
N ASP A 131 -15.45 1.44 13.33
CA ASP A 131 -15.48 -0.01 13.31
C ASP A 131 -14.50 -0.58 14.34
N GLN A 132 -14.70 -1.84 14.69
CA GLN A 132 -13.68 -2.62 15.40
C GLN A 132 -12.57 -2.99 14.43
N GLY A 133 -11.40 -3.34 14.97
CA GLY A 133 -10.32 -3.86 14.15
C GLY A 133 -8.98 -3.88 14.86
N MET A 134 -8.03 -4.51 14.22
CA MET A 134 -6.63 -4.45 14.61
C MET A 134 -5.81 -4.06 13.39
N MET A 135 -4.79 -3.24 13.61
CA MET A 135 -3.91 -2.74 12.56
C MET A 135 -2.47 -2.89 13.01
N PHE A 136 -1.60 -3.16 12.04
CA PHE A 136 -0.17 -3.33 12.29
C PHE A 136 0.64 -2.29 11.56
N GLY A 137 1.70 -1.83 12.19
CA GLY A 137 2.77 -1.06 11.56
C GLY A 137 4.11 -1.74 11.81
N TYR A 138 5.04 -1.49 10.91
CA TYR A 138 6.37 -2.10 10.98
C TYR A 138 7.42 -1.15 10.38
N ALA A 139 8.63 -1.23 10.90
CA ALA A 139 9.80 -0.60 10.33
C ALA A 139 11.04 -1.41 10.70
N THR A 140 12.05 -1.35 9.84
CA THR A 140 13.33 -2.02 10.04
C THR A 140 14.44 -1.15 9.42
N ASN A 141 15.64 -1.19 9.99
CA ASN A 141 16.77 -0.42 9.48
C ASN A 141 17.55 -1.11 8.35
N GLU A 142 17.01 -2.20 7.78
CA GLU A 142 17.69 -2.93 6.71
C GLU A 142 17.66 -2.24 5.35
N THR A 143 16.82 -1.23 5.16
CA THR A 143 16.79 -0.37 3.97
C THR A 143 16.75 1.10 4.37
N GLU A 144 17.09 2.00 3.44
CA GLU A 144 17.04 3.46 3.69
C GLU A 144 15.63 3.94 3.98
N GLU A 145 14.62 3.32 3.36
CA GLU A 145 13.21 3.64 3.55
C GLU A 145 12.57 2.92 4.74
N TYR A 146 13.37 2.21 5.54
CA TYR A 146 12.91 1.48 6.71
C TYR A 146 11.89 0.38 6.41
N MET A 147 12.06 -0.29 5.27
CA MET A 147 11.22 -1.39 4.82
C MET A 147 11.98 -2.72 4.81
N PRO A 148 11.26 -3.86 4.93
CA PRO A 148 11.86 -5.17 4.68
C PRO A 148 12.43 -5.26 3.26
N TYR A 149 13.60 -5.84 3.13
CA TYR A 149 14.34 -5.88 1.88
C TYR A 149 13.58 -6.58 0.75
N PRO A 150 12.90 -7.75 1.01
CA PRO A 150 12.23 -8.47 -0.08
C PRO A 150 11.11 -7.65 -0.73
N ILE A 151 10.22 -7.04 0.05
CA ILE A 151 9.13 -6.24 -0.51
C ILE A 151 9.65 -4.94 -1.14
N SER A 152 10.68 -4.34 -0.57
CA SER A 152 11.30 -3.14 -1.13
C SER A 152 11.81 -3.42 -2.55
N LEU A 153 12.56 -4.50 -2.75
CA LEU A 153 13.06 -4.86 -4.08
C LEU A 153 11.93 -5.28 -5.03
N ALA A 154 10.96 -6.04 -4.55
CA ALA A 154 9.83 -6.46 -5.38
C ALA A 154 9.06 -5.25 -5.93
N HIS A 155 8.80 -4.25 -5.09
CA HIS A 155 8.17 -3.00 -5.53
C HIS A 155 9.01 -2.23 -6.53
N LYS A 156 10.31 -2.10 -6.28
CA LYS A 156 11.23 -1.38 -7.18
C LYS A 156 11.30 -2.04 -8.55
N LEU A 157 11.29 -3.37 -8.61
CA LEU A 157 11.25 -4.09 -9.88
C LEU A 157 9.94 -3.85 -10.63
N ALA A 158 8.80 -3.95 -9.96
CA ALA A 158 7.50 -3.70 -10.58
C ALA A 158 7.39 -2.26 -11.07
N GLN A 159 7.87 -1.30 -10.30
CA GLN A 159 7.87 0.12 -10.66
C GLN A 159 8.80 0.40 -11.84
N GLN A 160 9.98 -0.22 -11.89
CA GLN A 160 10.90 -0.08 -13.00
C GLN A 160 10.33 -0.67 -14.29
N LEU A 161 9.64 -1.82 -14.19
CA LEU A 161 8.95 -2.42 -15.34
C LEU A 161 7.92 -1.46 -15.93
N THR A 162 7.12 -0.83 -15.10
CA THR A 162 6.14 0.17 -15.52
C THR A 162 6.81 1.41 -16.12
N LYS A 163 7.91 1.87 -15.52
CA LYS A 163 8.67 3.02 -16.02
C LYS A 163 9.17 2.80 -17.44
N VAL A 164 9.83 1.67 -17.70
CA VAL A 164 10.39 1.40 -19.05
C VAL A 164 9.31 1.12 -20.09
N ARG A 165 8.11 0.71 -19.66
CA ARG A 165 6.95 0.63 -20.55
C ARG A 165 6.44 2.02 -20.92
N LYS A 166 6.22 2.87 -19.92
CA LYS A 166 5.60 4.19 -20.12
C LYS A 166 6.51 5.21 -20.79
N ASP A 167 7.83 5.12 -20.58
CA ASP A 167 8.79 6.05 -21.21
C ASP A 167 9.18 5.64 -22.62
N GLY A 168 8.64 4.53 -23.14
CA GLY A 168 8.91 4.06 -24.49
C GLY A 168 10.20 3.28 -24.67
N THR A 169 10.94 2.96 -23.61
CA THR A 169 12.16 2.16 -23.68
C THR A 169 11.85 0.75 -24.22
N LEU A 170 10.80 0.11 -23.70
CA LEU A 170 10.34 -1.21 -24.14
C LEU A 170 8.89 -1.10 -24.62
N THR A 171 8.71 -0.86 -25.90
CA THR A 171 7.40 -0.58 -26.50
C THR A 171 6.46 -1.78 -26.61
N TYR A 172 6.98 -3.00 -26.48
CA TYR A 172 6.18 -4.21 -26.57
C TYR A 172 5.54 -4.61 -25.22
N LEU A 173 5.88 -3.96 -24.13
CA LEU A 173 5.31 -4.26 -22.81
C LEU A 173 3.85 -3.84 -22.72
N ARG A 174 3.06 -4.69 -22.07
CA ARG A 174 1.67 -4.40 -21.72
C ARG A 174 1.55 -4.19 -20.21
N PRO A 175 0.43 -3.64 -19.72
CA PRO A 175 0.38 -3.13 -18.34
C PRO A 175 0.52 -4.16 -17.23
N ASP A 176 0.13 -5.42 -17.43
CA ASP A 176 0.15 -6.44 -16.37
C ASP A 176 1.55 -7.02 -16.14
N GLY A 177 1.90 -7.22 -14.90
CA GLY A 177 3.17 -7.82 -14.53
C GLY A 177 3.28 -8.10 -13.04
N LYS A 178 4.23 -8.98 -12.70
CA LYS A 178 4.50 -9.40 -11.33
C LYS A 178 5.98 -9.52 -11.09
N SER A 179 6.40 -9.29 -9.85
CA SER A 179 7.77 -9.54 -9.39
C SER A 179 7.74 -10.37 -8.11
N GLN A 180 8.82 -11.10 -7.86
CA GLN A 180 9.02 -11.85 -6.63
C GLN A 180 10.50 -11.90 -6.32
N VAL A 181 10.86 -11.66 -5.07
CA VAL A 181 12.26 -11.64 -4.63
C VAL A 181 12.42 -12.49 -3.38
N SER A 182 13.36 -13.42 -3.41
CA SER A 182 13.75 -14.23 -2.26
C SER A 182 15.13 -13.78 -1.78
N VAL A 183 15.17 -13.34 -0.53
CA VAL A 183 16.39 -12.80 0.12
C VAL A 183 16.87 -13.78 1.17
N GLU A 184 18.17 -14.05 1.18
CA GLU A 184 18.82 -14.83 2.23
C GLU A 184 19.30 -13.90 3.33
N TYR A 185 18.98 -14.28 4.57
CA TYR A 185 19.39 -13.56 5.79
C TYR A 185 20.42 -14.38 6.58
N ASP A 186 21.36 -13.68 7.23
CA ASP A 186 22.31 -14.32 8.12
C ASP A 186 21.73 -14.53 9.53
N GLU A 187 22.55 -15.04 10.45
CA GLU A 187 22.16 -15.29 11.84
C GLU A 187 21.83 -14.01 12.62
N ASN A 188 22.24 -12.85 12.12
CA ASN A 188 21.99 -11.54 12.72
C ASN A 188 20.81 -10.81 12.06
N ASP A 189 20.00 -11.51 11.29
CA ASP A 189 18.85 -10.97 10.54
C ASP A 189 19.22 -9.90 9.51
N LYS A 190 20.41 -10.02 8.90
CA LYS A 190 20.85 -9.12 7.84
C LYS A 190 20.74 -9.76 6.47
N PRO A 191 20.24 -9.03 5.46
CA PRO A 191 20.24 -9.51 4.08
C PRO A 191 21.66 -9.72 3.58
N VAL A 192 21.98 -10.89 3.04
CA VAL A 192 23.35 -11.22 2.59
C VAL A 192 23.43 -11.61 1.11
N ARG A 193 22.36 -12.09 0.52
CA ARG A 193 22.31 -12.40 -0.91
C ARG A 193 20.89 -12.58 -1.42
N LEU A 194 20.73 -12.51 -2.74
CA LEU A 194 19.47 -12.85 -3.41
C LEU A 194 19.52 -14.32 -3.83
N GLU A 195 18.53 -15.10 -3.39
CA GLU A 195 18.38 -16.50 -3.78
C GLU A 195 17.69 -16.64 -5.13
N ALA A 196 16.60 -15.89 -5.34
CA ALA A 196 15.83 -15.95 -6.57
C ALA A 196 15.13 -14.63 -6.85
N VAL A 197 15.04 -14.29 -8.13
CA VAL A 197 14.27 -13.15 -8.63
C VAL A 197 13.39 -13.65 -9.76
N VAL A 198 12.08 -13.44 -9.63
CA VAL A 198 11.09 -13.83 -10.63
C VAL A 198 10.40 -12.58 -11.15
N LEU A 199 10.27 -12.48 -12.47
CA LEU A 199 9.51 -11.40 -13.10
C LEU A 199 8.69 -11.96 -14.25
N SER A 200 7.40 -11.66 -14.25
CA SER A 200 6.49 -11.98 -15.34
C SER A 200 5.90 -10.68 -15.87
N THR A 201 5.87 -10.52 -17.17
CA THR A 201 5.32 -9.33 -17.82
C THR A 201 4.48 -9.69 -19.03
N GLN A 202 3.33 -9.06 -19.13
CA GLN A 202 2.48 -9.07 -20.31
C GLN A 202 3.20 -8.35 -21.46
N HIS A 203 3.05 -8.87 -22.68
CA HIS A 203 3.76 -8.35 -23.84
C HIS A 203 2.97 -8.54 -25.12
N ASP A 204 3.37 -7.84 -26.18
CA ASP A 204 2.84 -8.01 -27.52
C ASP A 204 3.20 -9.40 -28.08
N PRO A 205 2.39 -9.93 -29.02
CA PRO A 205 2.61 -11.30 -29.53
C PRO A 205 3.86 -11.49 -30.39
N ASP A 206 4.40 -10.41 -30.95
CA ASP A 206 5.47 -10.50 -31.96
C ASP A 206 6.89 -10.46 -31.39
N VAL A 207 7.04 -10.18 -30.08
CA VAL A 207 8.35 -10.19 -29.42
C VAL A 207 8.76 -11.62 -29.02
N THR A 208 10.04 -11.95 -29.16
CA THR A 208 10.55 -13.25 -28.74
C THR A 208 10.85 -13.30 -27.24
N GLN A 209 10.80 -14.49 -26.64
CA GLN A 209 11.19 -14.67 -25.24
C GLN A 209 12.66 -14.31 -25.01
N GLU A 210 13.54 -14.60 -25.96
CA GLU A 210 14.95 -14.19 -25.88
C GLU A 210 15.10 -12.69 -25.75
N GLN A 211 14.36 -11.92 -26.55
CA GLN A 211 14.39 -10.46 -26.49
C GLN A 211 13.86 -9.94 -25.15
N ILE A 212 12.79 -10.53 -24.64
CA ILE A 212 12.22 -10.17 -23.34
C ILE A 212 13.25 -10.43 -22.23
N HIS A 213 13.89 -11.61 -22.21
CA HIS A 213 14.90 -11.96 -21.22
C HIS A 213 16.07 -10.99 -21.23
N GLU A 214 16.60 -10.68 -22.39
CA GLU A 214 17.71 -9.75 -22.56
C GLU A 214 17.34 -8.33 -22.09
N ASP A 215 16.18 -7.84 -22.51
CA ASP A 215 15.72 -6.49 -22.17
C ASP A 215 15.36 -6.34 -20.68
N ILE A 216 14.72 -7.34 -20.08
CA ILE A 216 14.40 -7.30 -18.66
C ILE A 216 15.68 -7.30 -17.82
N LYS A 217 16.67 -8.10 -18.18
CA LYS A 217 17.96 -8.08 -17.49
C LYS A 217 18.60 -6.70 -17.57
N LYS A 218 18.67 -6.11 -18.76
CA LYS A 218 19.36 -4.83 -18.99
C LYS A 218 18.62 -3.63 -18.42
N TYR A 219 17.29 -3.57 -18.60
CA TYR A 219 16.51 -2.35 -18.29
C TYR A 219 15.73 -2.41 -16.99
N VAL A 220 15.56 -3.59 -16.40
CA VAL A 220 14.79 -3.77 -15.16
C VAL A 220 15.67 -4.32 -14.03
N PHE A 221 16.36 -5.43 -14.24
CA PHE A 221 17.18 -6.05 -13.20
C PHE A 221 18.45 -5.25 -12.90
N ASP A 222 19.26 -4.96 -13.91
CA ASP A 222 20.54 -4.29 -13.71
C ASP A 222 20.42 -2.92 -13.04
N PRO A 223 19.44 -2.07 -13.36
CA PRO A 223 19.30 -0.79 -12.67
C PRO A 223 18.81 -0.89 -11.21
N ILE A 224 18.16 -1.98 -10.84
CA ILE A 224 17.46 -2.10 -9.56
C ILE A 224 18.15 -3.05 -8.59
N LEU A 225 18.57 -4.22 -9.05
CA LEU A 225 19.11 -5.25 -8.17
C LEU A 225 20.51 -4.86 -7.68
N PRO A 226 20.77 -5.00 -6.36
CA PRO A 226 22.09 -4.70 -5.81
C PRO A 226 23.10 -5.78 -6.23
N ALA A 227 24.15 -5.37 -6.94
CA ALA A 227 25.17 -6.29 -7.46
C ALA A 227 25.88 -7.08 -6.35
N GLU A 228 26.06 -6.46 -5.18
CA GLU A 228 26.72 -7.08 -4.03
C GLU A 228 25.93 -8.24 -3.41
N LEU A 229 24.64 -8.36 -3.70
CA LEU A 229 23.80 -9.46 -3.22
C LEU A 229 23.60 -10.56 -4.26
N ILE A 230 24.18 -10.41 -5.45
CA ILE A 230 24.07 -11.38 -6.55
C ILE A 230 25.34 -12.18 -6.66
N ASP A 231 25.22 -13.51 -6.74
CA ASP A 231 26.32 -14.43 -6.99
C ASP A 231 25.95 -15.44 -8.09
N GLU A 232 26.85 -16.38 -8.36
CA GLU A 232 26.66 -17.40 -9.39
C GLU A 232 25.51 -18.36 -9.10
N ASN A 233 25.03 -18.41 -7.85
CA ASN A 233 23.92 -19.27 -7.43
C ASN A 233 22.58 -18.54 -7.39
N THR A 234 22.56 -17.23 -7.59
CA THR A 234 21.31 -16.46 -7.69
C THR A 234 20.53 -16.88 -8.94
N LYS A 235 19.27 -17.24 -8.77
CA LYS A 235 18.41 -17.73 -9.85
C LYS A 235 17.54 -16.59 -10.38
N PHE A 236 17.46 -16.48 -11.71
CA PHE A 236 16.63 -15.49 -12.38
C PHE A 236 15.59 -16.20 -13.25
N PHE A 237 14.33 -15.86 -13.07
CA PHE A 237 13.21 -16.40 -13.84
C PHE A 237 12.45 -15.25 -14.49
N ILE A 238 12.46 -15.19 -15.81
CA ILE A 238 11.76 -14.16 -16.58
C ILE A 238 10.74 -14.87 -17.47
N ASN A 239 9.45 -14.53 -17.29
CA ASN A 239 8.35 -15.21 -18.00
C ASN A 239 8.54 -16.74 -18.04
N PRO A 240 8.64 -17.40 -16.88
CA PRO A 240 9.03 -18.81 -16.84
C PRO A 240 8.05 -19.75 -17.54
N THR A 241 6.79 -19.33 -17.73
CA THR A 241 5.79 -20.08 -18.49
C THR A 241 5.79 -19.72 -19.98
N GLY A 242 6.64 -18.79 -20.42
CA GLY A 242 6.76 -18.36 -21.80
C GLY A 242 5.79 -17.23 -22.14
N ARG A 243 4.93 -17.47 -23.14
CA ARG A 243 4.04 -16.44 -23.69
C ARG A 243 3.03 -15.88 -22.65
N PHE A 244 3.01 -14.55 -22.50
CA PHE A 244 2.08 -13.84 -21.63
C PHE A 244 1.48 -12.64 -22.39
N VAL A 245 0.66 -12.92 -23.39
CA VAL A 245 -0.02 -11.90 -24.20
C VAL A 245 -1.39 -11.53 -23.60
N ILE A 246 -2.13 -12.54 -23.14
CA ILE A 246 -3.42 -12.35 -22.48
C ILE A 246 -3.16 -12.11 -21.00
N GLY A 247 -3.58 -10.94 -20.51
CA GLY A 247 -3.40 -10.54 -19.13
C GLY A 247 -4.35 -9.42 -18.76
N GLY A 248 -4.14 -8.84 -17.56
CA GLY A 248 -5.01 -7.83 -17.03
C GLY A 248 -6.43 -8.35 -16.78
N PRO A 249 -7.45 -7.48 -16.79
CA PRO A 249 -8.84 -7.89 -16.56
C PRO A 249 -9.40 -8.89 -17.57
N HIS A 250 -8.78 -8.99 -18.74
CA HIS A 250 -9.15 -9.99 -19.74
C HIS A 250 -8.68 -11.41 -19.31
N GLY A 251 -7.55 -11.49 -18.62
CA GLY A 251 -7.04 -12.77 -18.11
C GLY A 251 -7.73 -13.23 -16.84
N ASP A 252 -7.84 -12.35 -15.86
CA ASP A 252 -8.38 -12.62 -14.53
C ASP A 252 -9.24 -11.48 -14.02
N ALA A 253 -10.24 -11.80 -13.20
CA ALA A 253 -11.03 -10.80 -12.50
C ALA A 253 -10.19 -10.09 -11.43
N GLY A 254 -10.50 -8.82 -11.18
CA GLY A 254 -9.88 -8.00 -10.14
C GLY A 254 -10.91 -7.51 -9.12
N LEU A 255 -10.43 -7.27 -7.91
CA LEU A 255 -11.22 -6.69 -6.80
C LEU A 255 -10.34 -5.78 -5.97
N THR A 256 -10.90 -4.66 -5.52
CA THR A 256 -10.28 -3.79 -4.52
C THR A 256 -10.00 -4.59 -3.24
N GLY A 257 -8.82 -4.42 -2.67
CA GLY A 257 -8.47 -5.01 -1.38
C GLY A 257 -7.98 -6.45 -1.43
N ARG A 258 -7.57 -6.95 -2.59
CA ARG A 258 -7.04 -8.32 -2.73
C ARG A 258 -5.51 -8.38 -2.82
N LYS A 259 -4.82 -7.26 -2.59
CA LYS A 259 -3.36 -7.17 -2.56
C LYS A 259 -2.87 -6.51 -1.28
N ILE A 260 -3.51 -6.84 -0.15
CA ILE A 260 -3.25 -6.19 1.14
C ILE A 260 -1.83 -6.45 1.68
N ILE A 261 -1.25 -7.60 1.38
CA ILE A 261 0.11 -7.93 1.79
C ILE A 261 1.13 -7.23 0.89
N VAL A 262 0.86 -7.14 -0.40
CA VAL A 262 1.62 -6.33 -1.35
C VAL A 262 1.59 -4.85 -0.95
N ASP A 263 0.46 -4.36 -0.51
CA ASP A 263 0.27 -2.97 -0.06
C ASP A 263 1.09 -2.62 1.17
N THR A 264 1.47 -3.59 1.98
CA THR A 264 2.08 -3.38 3.28
C THR A 264 3.53 -3.87 3.32
N TYR A 265 3.81 -5.00 3.96
CA TYR A 265 5.19 -5.38 4.26
C TYR A 265 5.63 -6.69 3.58
N GLY A 266 4.86 -7.16 2.58
CA GLY A 266 5.21 -8.37 1.82
C GLY A 266 5.22 -9.66 2.65
N GLY A 267 4.48 -9.68 3.75
CA GLY A 267 4.40 -10.81 4.66
C GLY A 267 5.43 -10.80 5.78
N TYR A 268 6.35 -9.83 5.79
CA TYR A 268 7.40 -9.75 6.82
C TYR A 268 6.84 -9.33 8.19
N ALA A 269 5.77 -8.54 8.21
CA ALA A 269 5.04 -8.18 9.43
C ALA A 269 3.63 -8.74 9.36
N ARG A 270 2.97 -8.80 10.50
CA ARG A 270 1.57 -9.21 10.60
C ARG A 270 0.67 -8.19 9.91
N HIS A 271 -0.53 -8.62 9.57
CA HIS A 271 -1.56 -7.79 8.98
C HIS A 271 -2.88 -8.00 9.71
N GLY A 272 -3.65 -6.93 9.90
CA GLY A 272 -4.94 -7.00 10.59
C GLY A 272 -6.10 -7.46 9.72
N GLY A 273 -5.91 -7.53 8.39
CA GLY A 273 -6.91 -7.98 7.43
C GLY A 273 -7.68 -6.89 6.71
N GLY A 274 -7.63 -5.63 7.18
CA GLY A 274 -8.34 -4.51 6.57
C GLY A 274 -7.63 -3.97 5.33
N ALA A 275 -8.37 -3.80 4.23
CA ALA A 275 -7.87 -3.17 3.02
C ALA A 275 -7.84 -1.64 3.16
N PHE A 276 -6.99 -0.97 2.37
CA PHE A 276 -6.84 0.49 2.39
C PHE A 276 -7.63 1.20 1.30
N SER A 277 -7.42 0.79 0.05
CA SER A 277 -7.95 1.51 -1.11
C SER A 277 -9.47 1.67 -1.07
N GLY A 278 -9.94 2.84 -1.44
CA GLY A 278 -11.36 3.17 -1.46
C GLY A 278 -11.95 3.63 -0.12
N LYS A 279 -11.16 3.61 0.95
CA LYS A 279 -11.60 4.03 2.30
C LYS A 279 -11.04 5.40 2.64
N ASP A 280 -11.90 6.32 3.10
CA ASP A 280 -11.47 7.61 3.61
C ASP A 280 -10.84 7.46 5.01
N CYS A 281 -10.28 8.55 5.52
CA CYS A 281 -9.49 8.54 6.75
C CYS A 281 -10.29 8.31 8.04
N THR A 282 -11.62 8.32 8.00
CA THR A 282 -12.44 7.94 9.17
C THR A 282 -12.43 6.42 9.40
N LYS A 283 -12.01 5.63 8.41
CA LYS A 283 -11.87 4.19 8.53
C LYS A 283 -10.51 3.88 9.13
N VAL A 284 -10.52 3.36 10.36
CA VAL A 284 -9.29 3.03 11.11
C VAL A 284 -8.47 1.93 10.45
N ASP A 285 -9.07 1.06 9.67
CA ASP A 285 -8.34 0.09 8.84
C ASP A 285 -7.24 0.76 8.03
N ARG A 286 -7.50 1.96 7.51
CA ARG A 286 -6.52 2.72 6.74
C ARG A 286 -5.73 3.67 7.62
N SER A 287 -6.40 4.56 8.33
CA SER A 287 -5.75 5.65 9.08
C SER A 287 -4.87 5.14 10.21
N ALA A 288 -5.34 4.14 10.97
CA ALA A 288 -4.56 3.58 12.07
C ALA A 288 -3.39 2.71 11.59
N ALA A 289 -3.52 2.03 10.46
CA ALA A 289 -2.39 1.33 9.84
C ALA A 289 -1.30 2.32 9.41
N TYR A 290 -1.67 3.48 8.87
CA TYR A 290 -0.74 4.55 8.55
C TYR A 290 -0.08 5.13 9.80
N ALA A 291 -0.87 5.36 10.86
CA ALA A 291 -0.33 5.83 12.13
C ALA A 291 0.63 4.82 12.76
N ALA A 292 0.31 3.54 12.71
CA ALA A 292 1.19 2.48 13.22
C ALA A 292 2.52 2.44 12.47
N ARG A 293 2.50 2.64 11.14
CA ARG A 293 3.73 2.77 10.34
C ARG A 293 4.54 3.99 10.77
N TYR A 294 3.89 5.12 10.93
CA TYR A 294 4.52 6.37 11.36
C TYR A 294 5.22 6.19 12.72
N VAL A 295 4.54 5.58 13.68
CA VAL A 295 5.11 5.29 15.00
C VAL A 295 6.31 4.36 14.89
N ALA A 296 6.17 3.23 14.22
CA ALA A 296 7.25 2.25 14.06
C ALA A 296 8.48 2.85 13.37
N LYS A 297 8.26 3.61 12.29
CA LYS A 297 9.35 4.23 11.53
C LYS A 297 10.14 5.23 12.36
N ASN A 298 9.47 6.08 13.14
CA ASN A 298 10.13 7.06 13.98
C ASN A 298 10.88 6.42 15.15
N ILE A 299 10.36 5.33 15.72
CA ILE A 299 11.06 4.55 16.75
C ILE A 299 12.39 4.01 16.22
N VAL A 300 12.37 3.39 15.06
CA VAL A 300 13.58 2.83 14.43
C VAL A 300 14.54 3.94 14.01
N ALA A 301 14.05 5.01 13.41
CA ALA A 301 14.86 6.16 13.00
C ALA A 301 15.52 6.87 14.19
N ALA A 302 14.87 6.88 15.35
CA ALA A 302 15.44 7.42 16.58
C ALA A 302 16.54 6.54 17.17
N GLY A 303 16.72 5.31 16.69
CA GLY A 303 17.69 4.37 17.22
C GLY A 303 17.22 3.59 18.44
N LEU A 304 15.93 3.67 18.79
CA LEU A 304 15.37 2.94 19.93
C LEU A 304 15.27 1.43 19.68
N ALA A 305 15.24 1.01 18.42
CA ALA A 305 15.25 -0.38 18.00
C ALA A 305 15.79 -0.50 16.58
N ASP A 306 16.26 -1.67 16.18
CA ASP A 306 16.63 -1.96 14.79
C ASP A 306 15.41 -2.28 13.94
N LYS A 307 14.41 -2.87 14.58
CA LYS A 307 13.10 -3.18 13.96
C LYS A 307 12.00 -3.12 15.01
N CYS A 308 10.80 -2.77 14.57
CA CYS A 308 9.68 -2.58 15.48
C CYS A 308 8.37 -2.90 14.77
N GLU A 309 7.58 -3.76 15.38
CA GLU A 309 6.19 -4.02 14.99
C GLU A 309 5.26 -3.42 16.03
N ILE A 310 4.26 -2.70 15.56
CA ILE A 310 3.23 -2.06 16.39
C ILE A 310 1.89 -2.64 16.03
N GLN A 311 1.10 -3.03 17.04
CA GLN A 311 -0.32 -3.36 16.85
C GLN A 311 -1.18 -2.33 17.57
N LEU A 312 -2.19 -1.83 16.86
CA LEU A 312 -3.27 -1.01 17.43
C LEU A 312 -4.57 -1.77 17.27
N SER A 313 -5.45 -1.66 18.27
CA SER A 313 -6.80 -2.22 18.15
C SER A 313 -7.82 -1.21 18.64
N TYR A 314 -9.01 -1.26 18.05
CA TYR A 314 -10.12 -0.35 18.36
C TYR A 314 -11.41 -1.13 18.57
N ALA A 315 -12.30 -0.59 19.40
CA ALA A 315 -13.68 -1.01 19.49
C ALA A 315 -14.55 0.06 18.84
N ILE A 316 -15.62 -0.35 18.18
CA ILE A 316 -16.55 0.59 17.56
C ILE A 316 -17.10 1.55 18.61
N GLY A 317 -17.11 2.83 18.29
CA GLY A 317 -17.58 3.87 19.18
C GLY A 317 -16.63 4.28 20.31
N VAL A 318 -15.42 3.71 20.36
CA VAL A 318 -14.42 4.03 21.38
C VAL A 318 -13.25 4.77 20.75
N ALA A 319 -12.83 5.90 21.32
CA ALA A 319 -11.79 6.76 20.77
C ALA A 319 -10.39 6.19 21.03
N GLN A 320 -10.07 5.91 22.29
CA GLN A 320 -8.76 5.37 22.62
C GLN A 320 -8.59 3.94 22.11
N PRO A 321 -7.39 3.56 21.61
CA PRO A 321 -7.11 2.17 21.29
C PRO A 321 -7.42 1.26 22.49
N THR A 322 -8.08 0.15 22.22
CA THR A 322 -8.33 -0.85 23.26
C THR A 322 -7.05 -1.55 23.69
N SER A 323 -6.06 -1.59 22.80
CA SER A 323 -4.71 -2.10 23.14
C SER A 323 -3.67 -1.50 22.19
N ILE A 324 -2.45 -1.35 22.72
CA ILE A 324 -1.24 -1.03 21.96
C ILE A 324 -0.21 -2.09 22.31
N MET A 325 0.34 -2.75 21.31
CA MET A 325 1.41 -3.72 21.46
C MET A 325 2.63 -3.22 20.69
N ALA A 326 3.82 -3.40 21.26
CA ALA A 326 5.08 -3.15 20.58
C ALA A 326 5.98 -4.37 20.73
N ASP A 327 6.63 -4.77 19.65
CA ASP A 327 7.59 -5.86 19.63
C ASP A 327 8.84 -5.40 18.86
N THR A 328 9.97 -5.34 19.53
CA THR A 328 11.24 -4.97 18.91
C THR A 328 12.13 -6.16 18.61
N PHE A 329 11.61 -7.37 18.80
CA PHE A 329 12.31 -8.64 18.48
C PHE A 329 13.68 -8.73 19.15
N GLY A 330 13.81 -8.21 20.38
CA GLY A 330 15.04 -8.21 21.15
C GLY A 330 16.05 -7.13 20.75
N THR A 331 15.71 -6.22 19.84
CA THR A 331 16.61 -5.15 19.38
C THR A 331 16.42 -3.82 20.12
N GLY A 332 15.42 -3.74 21.00
CA GLY A 332 15.06 -2.50 21.69
C GLY A 332 16.14 -2.02 22.67
N LYS A 333 16.33 -0.72 22.75
CA LYS A 333 17.15 -0.05 23.78
C LYS A 333 16.39 0.10 25.08
N VAL A 334 15.08 0.00 25.04
CA VAL A 334 14.18 -0.04 26.19
C VAL A 334 13.32 -1.29 26.10
N SER A 335 12.62 -1.66 27.18
CA SER A 335 11.70 -2.79 27.15
C SER A 335 10.49 -2.49 26.25
N ASP A 336 9.85 -3.54 25.76
CA ASP A 336 8.64 -3.39 24.94
C ASP A 336 7.53 -2.69 25.73
N GLU A 337 7.40 -2.97 27.03
CA GLU A 337 6.44 -2.32 27.93
C GLU A 337 6.72 -0.81 28.05
N LYS A 338 7.99 -0.44 28.21
CA LYS A 338 8.39 0.96 28.25
C LYS A 338 8.11 1.65 26.93
N LEU A 339 8.32 0.94 25.82
CA LEU A 339 8.05 1.47 24.48
C LEU A 339 6.57 1.80 24.29
N VAL A 340 5.65 0.98 24.82
CA VAL A 340 4.22 1.29 24.78
C VAL A 340 3.91 2.57 25.53
N GLU A 341 4.52 2.79 26.71
CA GLU A 341 4.37 4.05 27.43
C GLU A 341 4.86 5.26 26.61
N ILE A 342 6.02 5.12 25.96
CA ILE A 342 6.59 6.16 25.10
C ILE A 342 5.61 6.49 23.95
N ILE A 343 5.02 5.46 23.34
CA ILE A 343 4.07 5.63 22.25
C ILE A 343 2.86 6.42 22.72
N ARG A 344 2.29 6.09 23.87
CA ARG A 344 1.13 6.81 24.43
C ARG A 344 1.44 8.27 24.77
N GLU A 345 2.65 8.55 25.22
CA GLU A 345 3.07 9.91 25.57
C GLU A 345 3.31 10.80 24.35
N ASN A 346 3.72 10.23 23.22
CA ASN A 346 4.22 11.00 22.08
C ASN A 346 3.29 11.00 20.86
N PHE A 347 2.26 10.16 20.83
CA PHE A 347 1.36 10.02 19.67
C PHE A 347 -0.08 10.00 20.12
N ASP A 348 -0.90 10.80 19.45
CA ASP A 348 -2.35 10.77 19.64
C ASP A 348 -2.95 9.75 18.67
N LEU A 349 -3.32 8.60 19.20
CA LEU A 349 -3.83 7.47 18.41
C LEU A 349 -5.36 7.33 18.46
N ARG A 350 -6.06 8.36 18.92
CA ARG A 350 -7.51 8.47 18.72
C ARG A 350 -7.79 8.71 17.23
N PRO A 351 -8.92 8.25 16.69
CA PRO A 351 -9.21 8.43 15.25
C PRO A 351 -9.07 9.89 14.78
N ALA A 352 -9.66 10.85 15.50
CA ALA A 352 -9.53 12.27 15.14
C ALA A 352 -8.10 12.79 15.33
N GLY A 353 -7.38 12.30 16.33
CA GLY A 353 -5.99 12.64 16.57
C GLY A 353 -5.07 12.18 15.42
N ILE A 354 -5.29 11.00 14.89
CA ILE A 354 -4.56 10.47 13.75
C ILE A 354 -4.80 11.33 12.49
N ILE A 355 -6.06 11.65 12.22
CA ILE A 355 -6.43 12.48 11.06
C ILE A 355 -5.72 13.83 11.12
N LYS A 356 -5.70 14.45 12.28
CA LYS A 356 -5.01 15.72 12.51
C LYS A 356 -3.50 15.60 12.42
N MET A 357 -2.93 14.61 13.11
CA MET A 357 -1.48 14.38 13.18
C MET A 357 -0.88 14.15 11.79
N LEU A 358 -1.56 13.38 10.97
CA LEU A 358 -1.10 13.01 9.63
C LEU A 358 -1.73 13.85 8.51
N ASN A 359 -2.60 14.80 8.84
CA ASN A 359 -3.28 15.66 7.88
C ASN A 359 -3.89 14.86 6.72
N LEU A 360 -4.80 13.94 7.06
CA LEU A 360 -5.30 12.92 6.14
C LEU A 360 -6.50 13.36 5.26
N ARG A 361 -7.11 14.52 5.52
CA ARG A 361 -8.25 15.00 4.73
C ARG A 361 -7.80 15.72 3.46
N ARG A 362 -7.01 15.02 2.64
CA ARG A 362 -6.44 15.53 1.38
C ARG A 362 -6.52 14.45 0.30
N PRO A 363 -6.48 14.84 -0.98
CA PRO A 363 -6.48 13.89 -2.09
C PRO A 363 -5.07 13.31 -2.33
N ILE A 364 -4.60 12.44 -1.43
CA ILE A 364 -3.23 11.88 -1.45
C ILE A 364 -3.20 10.37 -1.66
N TYR A 365 -4.33 9.74 -1.95
CA TYR A 365 -4.48 8.28 -1.86
C TYR A 365 -4.26 7.53 -3.17
N LYS A 366 -4.68 8.06 -4.31
CA LYS A 366 -4.50 7.41 -5.62
C LYS A 366 -3.04 7.03 -5.88
N GLN A 367 -2.11 7.91 -5.54
CA GLN A 367 -0.68 7.69 -5.74
C GLN A 367 -0.12 6.49 -4.94
N THR A 368 -0.83 6.03 -3.90
CA THR A 368 -0.43 4.90 -3.07
C THR A 368 -0.97 3.56 -3.57
N ALA A 369 -1.86 3.58 -4.55
CA ALA A 369 -2.61 2.38 -4.96
C ALA A 369 -1.73 1.28 -5.55
N ALA A 370 -0.55 1.59 -6.07
CA ALA A 370 0.41 0.63 -6.56
C ALA A 370 1.80 0.90 -5.99
N TYR A 371 2.61 -0.14 -5.91
CA TYR A 371 4.02 -0.11 -5.46
C TYR A 371 4.18 0.13 -3.95
N GLY A 372 3.16 -0.19 -3.17
CA GLY A 372 3.15 -0.12 -1.70
C GLY A 372 2.73 1.22 -1.12
N HIS A 373 2.12 1.17 0.05
CA HIS A 373 1.72 2.35 0.80
C HIS A 373 2.84 2.87 1.70
N PHE A 374 3.86 2.07 1.95
CA PHE A 374 4.93 2.36 2.89
C PHE A 374 6.30 2.33 2.22
N GLY A 375 7.24 3.10 2.74
CA GLY A 375 8.60 3.14 2.23
C GLY A 375 8.73 3.86 0.88
N ARG A 376 7.84 4.76 0.57
CA ARG A 376 7.77 5.48 -0.71
C ARG A 376 8.57 6.78 -0.64
N ASN A 377 9.88 6.68 -0.93
CA ASN A 377 10.75 7.86 -0.99
C ASN A 377 10.48 8.74 -2.23
N ASP A 378 9.75 8.23 -3.19
CA ASP A 378 9.33 8.94 -4.40
C ASP A 378 8.07 9.81 -4.21
N LEU A 379 7.38 9.68 -3.06
CA LEU A 379 6.15 10.40 -2.76
C LEU A 379 6.30 11.20 -1.46
N ASP A 380 5.51 12.27 -1.34
CA ASP A 380 5.40 13.04 -0.10
C ASP A 380 4.21 12.54 0.70
N LEU A 381 4.46 11.57 1.59
CA LEU A 381 3.42 10.94 2.42
C LEU A 381 3.62 11.28 3.90
N PRO A 382 2.58 11.77 4.60
CA PRO A 382 2.71 12.20 6.00
C PRO A 382 3.20 11.10 6.95
N TRP A 383 2.75 9.86 6.74
CA TRP A 383 3.12 8.73 7.60
C TRP A 383 4.55 8.21 7.37
N GLU A 384 5.24 8.73 6.37
CA GLU A 384 6.64 8.40 6.12
C GLU A 384 7.62 9.44 6.69
N LYS A 385 7.12 10.52 7.30
CA LYS A 385 7.96 11.57 7.86
C LYS A 385 8.67 11.12 9.14
N LEU A 386 9.88 11.64 9.35
CA LEU A 386 10.72 11.34 10.50
C LEU A 386 10.73 12.49 11.55
N ASP A 387 9.69 13.30 11.54
CA ASP A 387 9.59 14.51 12.36
C ASP A 387 9.44 14.26 13.88
N LYS A 388 9.24 13.02 14.29
CA LYS A 388 9.22 12.61 15.69
C LYS A 388 10.53 11.96 16.18
N ALA A 389 11.43 11.62 15.27
CA ALA A 389 12.63 10.87 15.60
C ALA A 389 13.53 11.61 16.61
N GLU A 390 13.76 12.92 16.41
CA GLU A 390 14.60 13.71 17.34
C GLU A 390 14.01 13.76 18.75
N ASP A 391 12.70 13.95 18.87
CA ASP A 391 12.02 13.98 20.18
C ASP A 391 12.12 12.64 20.90
N LEU A 392 12.10 11.54 20.15
CA LEU A 392 12.18 10.19 20.72
C LEU A 392 13.61 9.82 21.20
N LYS A 393 14.65 10.51 20.74
CA LYS A 393 16.02 10.26 21.17
C LYS A 393 16.25 10.51 22.65
N LYS A 394 15.41 11.29 23.31
CA LYS A 394 15.50 11.53 24.77
C LYS A 394 15.33 10.26 25.60
N TYR A 395 14.80 9.19 25.02
CA TYR A 395 14.62 7.92 25.71
C TYR A 395 15.78 6.94 25.53
N LEU A 396 16.80 7.31 24.76
CA LEU A 396 18.02 6.49 24.55
C LEU A 396 18.88 6.37 25.81
#